data_d9ae4f9b0ec5671dd5a3575edb538b79
#
_entry.id   d9ae4f9b0ec5671dd5a3575edb538b79
#
_cell.length_a   1.000
_cell.length_b   1.000
_cell.length_c   1.000
_cell.angle_alpha   90.00
_cell.angle_beta   90.00
_cell.angle_gamma   90.00
#
_symmetry.space_group_name_H-M   'P 1'
#
loop_
_entity.id
_entity.type
_entity.pdbx_description
1 polymer ?
#
loop_
_entity_poly.entity_id
_entity_poly.type
_entity_poly.pdbx_seq_one_letter_code
_entity_poly.pdbx_strand_id
1 'polypeptide(L)'
;MEAAQAIGAHPTVVQAGSDLITGSYXSLTRAAECPVLDTSCAALLALSREVRSQGYKVVLTGEGADEGFAGYVWFKMREMARLLDYGDTFTPTAALSRAVRRIGTKQSATELRRIDALIGGPHAQSVIYSLVSTSRDRYFSAGFKEELGGHVAYEDLDLDLDRMARWHPLNRSLYLGYKVHLPGLLLSQKGDRIAMANSVETRYPFLDEDVISFASQLSPRWKLRRRMRDKYLLRQAAGRVLPQNVAQRPKHMFQAPLADSFLVNAPPFVRELISEESLKRTGYFDVDQVQQDCAFVAAQGSSRSLGRFYSLGLGGVVATQLWHHVYLGGGLCGLPVDAQPAAPEEAPFEDAVSA
;
A
#
# COMPACT_ATOMS: atom_id res chain seq x y z
N MET A 1 8.61 17.15 -13.67
CA MET A 1 9.03 18.47 -14.19
C MET A 1 8.07 18.96 -15.26
N GLU A 2 7.87 18.21 -16.33
CA GLU A 2 7.04 18.60 -17.50
C GLU A 2 5.62 19.05 -17.16
N ALA A 3 4.93 18.33 -16.25
CA ALA A 3 3.59 18.72 -15.82
C ALA A 3 3.58 20.05 -15.05
N ALA A 4 4.58 20.25 -14.18
CA ALA A 4 4.72 21.50 -13.43
C ALA A 4 4.96 22.69 -14.39
N GLN A 5 5.85 22.50 -15.35
CA GLN A 5 6.14 23.50 -16.37
C GLN A 5 4.88 23.88 -17.18
N ALA A 6 4.07 22.86 -17.54
CA ALA A 6 2.84 23.08 -18.34
C ALA A 6 1.78 23.90 -17.61
N ILE A 7 1.78 23.86 -16.28
CA ILE A 7 0.83 24.64 -15.46
C ILE A 7 1.49 25.87 -14.82
N GLY A 8 2.72 26.20 -15.20
CA GLY A 8 3.44 27.35 -14.66
C GLY A 8 3.88 27.23 -13.20
N ALA A 9 3.98 26.00 -12.69
CA ALA A 9 4.36 25.76 -11.29
C ALA A 9 5.87 25.55 -11.16
N HIS A 10 6.41 25.92 -10.00
CA HIS A 10 7.81 25.70 -9.63
C HIS A 10 7.91 24.50 -8.68
N PRO A 11 8.36 23.33 -9.17
CA PRO A 11 8.36 22.13 -8.35
C PRO A 11 9.55 22.08 -7.39
N THR A 12 9.28 21.71 -6.14
CA THR A 12 10.30 21.28 -5.18
C THR A 12 10.45 19.77 -5.28
N VAL A 13 11.67 19.27 -5.33
CA VAL A 13 11.97 17.85 -5.47
C VAL A 13 12.66 17.33 -4.21
N VAL A 14 12.01 16.40 -3.51
CA VAL A 14 12.59 15.73 -2.34
C VAL A 14 13.20 14.40 -2.82
N GLN A 15 14.51 14.23 -2.58
CA GLN A 15 15.20 12.98 -2.90
C GLN A 15 15.03 11.99 -1.74
N ALA A 16 14.56 10.78 -2.06
CA ALA A 16 14.26 9.75 -1.05
C ALA A 16 15.00 8.44 -1.38
N GLY A 17 16.27 8.37 -1.00
CA GLY A 17 17.09 7.16 -1.10
C GLY A 17 16.91 6.24 0.10
N SER A 18 17.64 5.10 0.10
CA SER A 18 17.55 4.09 1.15
C SER A 18 17.86 4.65 2.54
N ASP A 19 18.83 5.56 2.65
CA ASP A 19 19.23 6.14 3.94
C ASP A 19 18.11 6.96 4.56
N LEU A 20 17.41 7.78 3.75
CA LEU A 20 16.25 8.52 4.21
C LEU A 20 15.14 7.57 4.64
N ILE A 21 14.88 6.53 3.83
CA ILE A 21 13.83 5.54 4.12
C ILE A 21 14.11 4.87 5.47
N THR A 22 15.30 4.29 5.65
CA THR A 22 15.65 3.55 6.87
C THR A 22 15.74 4.46 8.09
N GLY A 23 16.34 5.65 7.93
CA GLY A 23 16.49 6.64 9.00
C GLY A 23 15.17 7.23 9.47
N SER A 24 14.12 7.17 8.64
CA SER A 24 12.80 7.73 8.99
C SER A 24 11.89 6.72 9.67
N TYR A 25 12.22 5.45 9.67
CA TYR A 25 11.24 4.41 10.07
C TYR A 25 10.76 4.45 11.52
N UNK A 26 11.48 4.87 12.37
CA UNK A 26 11.12 5.04 13.54
C UNK A 26 10.14 5.96 13.65
N SER A 27 10.35 7.18 13.25
CA SER A 27 9.36 8.28 13.27
C SER A 27 8.12 7.97 12.41
N LEU A 28 8.30 7.31 11.30
CA LEU A 28 7.21 6.86 10.44
C LEU A 28 6.26 5.90 11.19
N THR A 29 6.80 4.91 11.90
CA THR A 29 5.99 3.95 12.67
C THR A 29 5.18 4.69 13.74
N ARG A 30 5.79 5.68 14.41
CA ARG A 30 5.10 6.54 15.39
C ARG A 30 3.97 7.33 14.74
N ALA A 31 4.25 7.97 13.62
CA ALA A 31 3.25 8.77 12.91
C ALA A 31 2.08 7.92 12.41
N ALA A 32 2.38 6.75 11.88
CA ALA A 32 1.37 5.85 11.29
C ALA A 32 0.55 5.09 12.34
N GLU A 33 1.09 4.88 13.54
CA GLU A 33 0.46 4.13 14.64
C GLU A 33 0.11 2.67 14.28
N CYS A 34 0.79 2.11 13.31
CA CYS A 34 0.56 0.75 12.83
C CYS A 34 1.81 0.21 12.14
N PRO A 35 1.90 -1.11 11.90
CA PRO A 35 3.00 -1.65 11.10
C PRO A 35 2.96 -1.08 9.67
N VAL A 36 4.05 -0.45 9.23
CA VAL A 36 4.14 0.16 7.90
C VAL A 36 4.95 -0.72 6.97
N LEU A 37 4.27 -1.41 6.06
CA LEU A 37 4.92 -2.27 5.06
C LEU A 37 5.43 -1.48 3.85
N ASP A 38 4.73 -0.42 3.46
CA ASP A 38 5.03 0.34 2.26
C ASP A 38 6.11 1.40 2.54
N THR A 39 7.33 1.12 2.12
CA THR A 39 8.48 2.02 2.31
C THR A 39 8.31 3.39 1.66
N SER A 40 7.40 3.53 0.69
CA SER A 40 7.12 4.83 0.09
C SER A 40 6.48 5.82 1.08
N CYS A 41 5.92 5.34 2.20
CA CYS A 41 5.42 6.20 3.28
C CYS A 41 6.52 7.07 3.88
N ALA A 42 7.76 6.56 3.95
CA ALA A 42 8.90 7.34 4.43
C ALA A 42 9.20 8.54 3.52
N ALA A 43 9.08 8.35 2.21
CA ALA A 43 9.25 9.44 1.24
C ALA A 43 8.13 10.48 1.38
N LEU A 44 6.90 10.05 1.67
CA LEU A 44 5.77 10.96 1.88
C LEU A 44 5.91 11.73 3.21
N LEU A 45 6.46 11.08 4.25
CA LEU A 45 6.78 11.75 5.52
C LEU A 45 7.81 12.87 5.29
N ALA A 46 8.86 12.57 4.50
CA ALA A 46 9.86 13.58 4.16
C ALA A 46 9.27 14.71 3.29
N LEU A 47 8.39 14.35 2.36
CA LEU A 47 7.70 15.34 1.51
C LEU A 47 6.81 16.26 2.36
N SER A 48 6.04 15.73 3.31
CA SER A 48 5.19 16.54 4.18
C SER A 48 6.03 17.47 5.08
N ARG A 49 7.21 17.01 5.52
CA ARG A 49 8.16 17.85 6.27
C ARG A 49 8.63 19.03 5.40
N GLU A 50 8.96 18.75 4.14
CA GLU A 50 9.36 19.80 3.19
C GLU A 50 8.23 20.79 2.92
N VAL A 51 6.99 20.31 2.76
CA VAL A 51 5.81 21.18 2.61
C VAL A 51 5.70 22.13 3.81
N ARG A 52 5.86 21.59 5.02
CA ARG A 52 5.78 22.38 6.25
C ARG A 52 6.92 23.40 6.34
N SER A 53 8.14 23.01 5.97
CA SER A 53 9.32 23.92 6.02
C SER A 53 9.17 25.13 5.08
N GLN A 54 8.37 24.97 4.01
CA GLN A 54 8.06 26.06 3.09
C GLN A 54 6.86 26.91 3.53
N GLY A 55 6.34 26.67 4.76
CA GLY A 55 5.25 27.45 5.33
C GLY A 55 3.85 26.97 4.95
N TYR A 56 3.71 25.94 4.12
CA TYR A 56 2.39 25.44 3.72
C TYR A 56 1.82 24.54 4.82
N LYS A 57 0.52 24.67 5.05
CA LYS A 57 -0.23 23.86 6.04
C LYS A 57 -1.25 22.93 5.38
N VAL A 58 -1.50 23.09 4.09
CA VAL A 58 -2.49 22.32 3.34
C VAL A 58 -1.89 21.91 2.00
N VAL A 59 -2.18 20.65 1.58
CA VAL A 59 -1.81 20.15 0.26
C VAL A 59 -3.01 19.46 -0.40
N LEU A 60 -3.06 19.52 -1.73
CA LEU A 60 -4.02 18.78 -2.52
C LEU A 60 -3.33 17.54 -3.06
N THR A 61 -3.98 16.38 -2.94
CA THR A 61 -3.42 15.13 -3.43
C THR A 61 -4.43 14.38 -4.31
N GLY A 62 -3.96 13.36 -5.02
CA GLY A 62 -4.71 12.67 -6.05
C GLY A 62 -5.42 11.38 -5.63
N GLU A 63 -5.49 11.07 -4.34
CA GLU A 63 -6.15 9.86 -3.84
C GLU A 63 -7.64 9.88 -4.19
N GLY A 64 -8.19 8.69 -4.43
CA GLY A 64 -9.56 8.52 -4.91
C GLY A 64 -9.68 8.44 -6.43
N ALA A 65 -8.73 9.01 -7.18
CA ALA A 65 -8.77 8.97 -8.64
C ALA A 65 -8.62 7.54 -9.21
N ASP A 66 -7.80 6.71 -8.59
CA ASP A 66 -7.62 5.32 -9.01
C ASP A 66 -8.83 4.47 -8.64
N GLU A 67 -9.42 4.70 -7.48
CA GLU A 67 -10.60 4.00 -6.97
C GLU A 67 -11.85 4.37 -7.76
N GLY A 68 -12.06 5.65 -8.04
CA GLY A 68 -13.24 6.13 -8.77
C GLY A 68 -13.23 5.81 -10.26
N PHE A 69 -12.04 5.83 -10.87
CA PHE A 69 -11.91 5.76 -12.34
C PHE A 69 -11.09 4.56 -12.82
N ALA A 70 -10.94 3.53 -11.98
CA ALA A 70 -10.28 2.24 -12.32
C ALA A 70 -8.83 2.41 -12.80
N GLY A 71 -8.00 3.09 -11.99
CA GLY A 71 -6.62 3.39 -12.37
C GLY A 71 -5.62 2.27 -12.14
N TYR A 72 -5.87 1.37 -11.19
CA TYR A 72 -4.89 0.34 -10.82
C TYR A 72 -4.83 -0.80 -11.83
N VAL A 73 -3.64 -1.36 -11.97
CA VAL A 73 -3.36 -2.47 -12.91
C VAL A 73 -4.24 -3.71 -12.62
N TRP A 74 -4.55 -3.97 -11.36
CA TRP A 74 -5.36 -5.14 -11.00
C TRP A 74 -6.80 -5.06 -11.50
N PHE A 75 -7.35 -3.86 -11.70
CA PHE A 75 -8.66 -3.70 -12.35
C PHE A 75 -8.60 -4.16 -13.82
N LYS A 76 -7.49 -3.84 -14.51
CA LYS A 76 -7.26 -4.31 -15.89
C LYS A 76 -7.12 -5.83 -15.94
N MET A 77 -6.32 -6.38 -15.03
CA MET A 77 -6.09 -7.83 -14.95
C MET A 77 -7.41 -8.59 -14.72
N ARG A 78 -8.25 -8.09 -13.83
CA ARG A 78 -9.56 -8.71 -13.55
C ARG A 78 -10.51 -8.63 -14.74
N GLU A 79 -10.59 -7.47 -15.42
CA GLU A 79 -11.43 -7.32 -16.62
C GLU A 79 -10.92 -8.19 -17.76
N MET A 80 -9.61 -8.29 -17.95
CA MET A 80 -9.01 -9.18 -18.94
C MET A 80 -9.36 -10.65 -18.62
N ALA A 81 -9.22 -11.05 -17.37
CA ALA A 81 -9.62 -12.39 -16.91
C ALA A 81 -11.11 -12.65 -17.22
N ARG A 82 -11.99 -11.69 -16.93
CA ARG A 82 -13.43 -11.81 -17.20
C ARG A 82 -13.74 -11.95 -18.68
N LEU A 83 -13.02 -11.24 -19.54
CA LEU A 83 -13.21 -11.31 -21.00
C LEU A 83 -12.69 -12.63 -21.59
N LEU A 84 -11.72 -13.26 -20.92
CA LEU A 84 -11.13 -14.51 -21.36
C LEU A 84 -11.80 -15.74 -20.70
N ASP A 85 -12.71 -15.52 -19.77
CA ASP A 85 -13.47 -16.56 -19.08
C ASP A 85 -14.59 -17.15 -19.98
N TYR A 86 -14.23 -17.48 -21.21
CA TYR A 86 -15.10 -18.17 -22.16
C TYR A 86 -14.88 -19.69 -22.00
N GLY A 87 -15.49 -20.26 -20.92
CA GLY A 87 -15.44 -21.70 -20.67
C GLY A 87 -14.48 -22.12 -19.54
N ASP A 88 -14.80 -23.22 -18.93
CA ASP A 88 -14.32 -23.70 -17.62
C ASP A 88 -12.84 -24.10 -17.51
N THR A 89 -12.01 -23.93 -18.52
CA THR A 89 -10.72 -24.63 -18.55
C THR A 89 -9.46 -23.77 -18.48
N PHE A 90 -9.51 -22.49 -18.82
CA PHE A 90 -8.28 -21.70 -18.79
C PHE A 90 -8.57 -20.22 -18.52
N THR A 91 -8.50 -19.83 -17.26
CA THR A 91 -8.62 -18.40 -16.89
C THR A 91 -7.28 -17.87 -16.40
N PRO A 92 -6.94 -16.60 -16.68
CA PRO A 92 -5.76 -15.97 -16.09
C PRO A 92 -5.81 -15.97 -14.54
N THR A 93 -7.01 -15.93 -13.97
CA THR A 93 -7.19 -16.12 -12.52
C THR A 93 -6.83 -17.56 -12.11
N ALA A 94 -7.17 -18.56 -12.90
CA ALA A 94 -6.76 -19.96 -12.64
C ALA A 94 -5.25 -20.12 -12.83
N ALA A 95 -4.65 -19.41 -13.80
CA ALA A 95 -3.19 -19.41 -13.99
C ALA A 95 -2.47 -18.71 -12.83
N LEU A 96 -2.99 -17.56 -12.39
CA LEU A 96 -2.47 -16.83 -11.24
C LEU A 96 -2.69 -17.63 -9.94
N SER A 97 -3.86 -18.26 -9.78
CA SER A 97 -4.14 -19.15 -8.64
C SER A 97 -3.20 -20.34 -8.65
N ARG A 98 -2.87 -20.90 -9.83
CA ARG A 98 -1.88 -21.99 -9.95
C ARG A 98 -0.47 -21.53 -9.61
N ALA A 99 -0.10 -20.30 -10.01
CA ALA A 99 1.19 -19.71 -9.64
C ALA A 99 1.26 -19.47 -8.13
N VAL A 100 0.20 -18.92 -7.54
CA VAL A 100 0.09 -18.72 -6.08
C VAL A 100 0.13 -20.08 -5.36
N ARG A 101 -0.53 -21.13 -5.91
CA ARG A 101 -0.48 -22.49 -5.35
C ARG A 101 0.91 -23.13 -5.41
N ARG A 102 1.72 -22.78 -6.41
CA ARG A 102 3.11 -23.28 -6.51
C ARG A 102 4.02 -22.62 -5.49
N ILE A 103 3.69 -21.40 -5.07
CA ILE A 103 4.46 -20.62 -4.10
C ILE A 103 3.84 -20.79 -2.70
N GLY A 104 2.51 -20.88 -2.63
CA GLY A 104 1.74 -21.00 -1.39
C GLY A 104 1.33 -22.44 -1.09
N THR A 105 0.84 -22.64 0.12
CA THR A 105 0.33 -23.92 0.62
C THR A 105 -1.08 -24.19 0.09
N LYS A 106 -1.57 -25.43 0.25
CA LYS A 106 -2.97 -25.79 -0.04
C LYS A 106 -3.96 -24.92 0.77
N GLN A 107 -3.55 -24.49 1.94
CA GLN A 107 -4.30 -23.64 2.84
C GLN A 107 -4.61 -22.28 2.21
N SER A 108 -3.66 -21.69 1.47
CA SER A 108 -3.83 -20.39 0.78
C SER A 108 -4.97 -20.42 -0.26
N ALA A 109 -5.18 -21.55 -0.95
CA ALA A 109 -6.24 -21.67 -1.94
C ALA A 109 -7.63 -21.77 -1.29
N THR A 110 -7.71 -22.39 -0.13
CA THR A 110 -8.96 -22.49 0.65
C THR A 110 -9.33 -21.14 1.24
N GLU A 111 -8.35 -20.43 1.77
CA GLU A 111 -8.52 -19.08 2.31
C GLU A 111 -8.97 -18.09 1.22
N LEU A 112 -8.40 -18.19 0.02
CA LEU A 112 -8.85 -17.36 -1.12
C LEU A 112 -10.33 -17.58 -1.44
N ARG A 113 -10.78 -18.83 -1.49
CA ARG A 113 -12.18 -19.14 -1.73
C ARG A 113 -13.09 -18.61 -0.60
N ARG A 114 -12.61 -18.69 0.65
CA ARG A 114 -13.32 -18.15 1.80
C ARG A 114 -13.45 -16.61 1.67
N ILE A 115 -12.35 -15.93 1.36
CA ILE A 115 -12.35 -14.48 1.15
C ILE A 115 -13.30 -14.10 0.00
N ASP A 116 -13.23 -14.81 -1.13
CA ASP A 116 -14.12 -14.55 -2.26
C ASP A 116 -15.60 -14.67 -1.84
N ALA A 117 -15.93 -15.69 -1.01
CA ALA A 117 -17.29 -15.83 -0.50
C ALA A 117 -17.70 -14.66 0.41
N LEU A 118 -16.81 -14.23 1.29
CA LEU A 118 -17.06 -13.12 2.22
C LEU A 118 -17.29 -11.78 1.51
N ILE A 119 -16.70 -11.57 0.35
CA ILE A 119 -16.77 -10.29 -0.38
C ILE A 119 -17.65 -10.37 -1.65
N GLY A 120 -18.42 -11.44 -1.80
CA GLY A 120 -19.38 -11.58 -2.91
C GLY A 120 -18.77 -11.94 -4.26
N GLY A 121 -17.65 -12.69 -4.24
CA GLY A 121 -17.02 -13.20 -5.44
C GLY A 121 -15.59 -12.73 -5.66
N PRO A 122 -14.93 -13.23 -6.69
CA PRO A 122 -13.55 -12.84 -6.95
C PRO A 122 -13.45 -11.39 -7.42
N HIS A 123 -12.63 -10.62 -6.74
CA HIS A 123 -12.36 -9.22 -7.02
C HIS A 123 -10.89 -8.97 -7.33
N ALA A 124 -10.61 -7.83 -7.96
CA ALA A 124 -9.26 -7.46 -8.36
C ALA A 124 -8.32 -7.38 -7.13
N GLN A 125 -8.81 -6.77 -6.06
CA GLN A 125 -8.03 -6.58 -4.83
C GLN A 125 -7.76 -7.89 -4.11
N SER A 126 -8.73 -8.82 -4.06
CA SER A 126 -8.55 -10.08 -3.31
C SER A 126 -7.35 -10.89 -3.84
N VAL A 127 -7.07 -10.82 -5.14
CA VAL A 127 -5.91 -11.49 -5.73
C VAL A 127 -4.60 -10.88 -5.22
N ILE A 128 -4.52 -9.56 -5.16
CA ILE A 128 -3.30 -8.86 -4.69
C ILE A 128 -3.13 -9.05 -3.18
N TYR A 129 -4.20 -8.86 -2.41
CA TYR A 129 -4.15 -9.04 -0.95
C TYR A 129 -3.86 -10.48 -0.55
N SER A 130 -4.33 -11.47 -1.32
CA SER A 130 -4.00 -12.88 -1.05
C SER A 130 -2.51 -13.15 -1.28
N LEU A 131 -1.88 -12.48 -2.26
CA LEU A 131 -0.44 -12.60 -2.46
C LEU A 131 0.32 -12.05 -1.26
N VAL A 132 -0.11 -10.89 -0.74
CA VAL A 132 0.47 -10.27 0.46
C VAL A 132 0.24 -11.18 1.68
N SER A 133 -0.97 -11.66 1.89
CA SER A 133 -1.31 -12.58 3.00
C SER A 133 -0.46 -13.85 2.95
N THR A 134 -0.38 -14.50 1.78
CA THR A 134 0.41 -15.73 1.63
C THR A 134 1.90 -15.48 1.93
N SER A 135 2.43 -14.33 1.53
CA SER A 135 3.84 -14.00 1.83
C SER A 135 4.07 -13.78 3.33
N ARG A 136 3.08 -13.20 4.02
CA ARG A 136 3.11 -12.92 5.46
C ARG A 136 2.88 -14.19 6.28
N ASP A 137 1.84 -14.95 5.95
CA ASP A 137 1.40 -16.14 6.70
C ASP A 137 2.46 -17.23 6.75
N ARG A 138 3.37 -17.22 5.80
CA ARG A 138 4.56 -18.06 5.78
C ARG A 138 5.39 -17.92 7.06
N TYR A 139 5.41 -16.72 7.63
CA TYR A 139 6.27 -16.38 8.77
C TYR A 139 5.58 -16.48 10.11
N PHE A 140 4.26 -16.63 10.17
CA PHE A 140 3.57 -16.74 11.47
C PHE A 140 3.95 -18.04 12.17
N SER A 141 4.25 -17.96 13.46
CA SER A 141 4.52 -19.11 14.33
C SER A 141 3.27 -19.98 14.46
N ALA A 142 3.46 -21.24 14.86
CA ALA A 142 2.34 -22.16 15.09
C ALA A 142 1.42 -21.65 16.21
N GLY A 143 2.00 -21.14 17.29
CA GLY A 143 1.23 -20.57 18.41
C GLY A 143 0.39 -19.36 17.99
N PHE A 144 0.97 -18.46 17.20
CA PHE A 144 0.24 -17.27 16.72
C PHE A 144 -0.91 -17.69 15.77
N LYS A 145 -0.69 -18.68 14.90
CA LYS A 145 -1.75 -19.21 14.02
C LYS A 145 -2.89 -19.84 14.82
N GLU A 146 -2.56 -20.55 15.89
CA GLU A 146 -3.54 -21.15 16.80
C GLU A 146 -4.37 -20.05 17.49
N GLU A 147 -3.72 -18.99 17.99
CA GLU A 147 -4.36 -17.85 18.63
C GLU A 147 -5.30 -17.11 17.67
N LEU A 148 -4.92 -16.95 16.40
CA LEU A 148 -5.77 -16.36 15.36
C LEU A 148 -7.03 -17.18 15.09
N GLY A 149 -7.05 -18.48 15.39
CA GLY A 149 -8.22 -19.34 15.24
C GLY A 149 -8.78 -19.40 13.81
N GLY A 150 -7.96 -19.09 12.82
CA GLY A 150 -8.39 -19.04 11.42
C GLY A 150 -9.18 -17.80 11.03
N HIS A 151 -9.24 -16.80 11.89
CA HIS A 151 -9.88 -15.51 11.58
C HIS A 151 -9.20 -14.83 10.37
N VAL A 152 -10.00 -14.25 9.48
CA VAL A 152 -9.52 -13.41 8.38
C VAL A 152 -10.18 -12.04 8.45
N ALA A 153 -9.41 -10.99 8.25
CA ALA A 153 -9.86 -9.61 8.41
C ALA A 153 -11.06 -9.23 7.53
N TYR A 154 -11.32 -10.00 6.46
CA TYR A 154 -12.49 -9.77 5.61
C TYR A 154 -13.82 -10.12 6.31
N GLU A 155 -13.78 -10.89 7.41
CA GLU A 155 -14.97 -11.20 8.21
C GLU A 155 -15.49 -9.98 8.96
N ASP A 156 -14.61 -9.00 9.19
CA ASP A 156 -14.96 -7.75 9.88
C ASP A 156 -15.61 -6.71 8.96
N LEU A 157 -15.70 -6.99 7.65
CA LEU A 157 -16.27 -6.03 6.71
C LEU A 157 -17.79 -6.13 6.67
N ASP A 158 -18.44 -5.03 6.94
CA ASP A 158 -19.90 -4.90 6.77
C ASP A 158 -20.19 -4.58 5.30
N LEU A 159 -20.64 -5.59 4.55
CA LEU A 159 -20.92 -5.50 3.12
C LEU A 159 -22.34 -5.98 2.80
N ASP A 160 -23.08 -5.15 2.07
CA ASP A 160 -24.40 -5.53 1.54
C ASP A 160 -24.18 -6.38 0.27
N LEU A 161 -23.98 -7.68 0.44
CA LEU A 161 -23.68 -8.60 -0.66
C LEU A 161 -24.83 -8.71 -1.66
N ASP A 162 -26.07 -8.65 -1.21
CA ASP A 162 -27.25 -8.70 -2.08
C ASP A 162 -27.33 -7.50 -3.01
N ARG A 163 -27.02 -6.35 -2.48
CA ARG A 163 -26.92 -5.10 -3.28
C ARG A 163 -25.74 -5.18 -4.24
N MET A 164 -24.58 -5.60 -3.77
CA MET A 164 -23.36 -5.73 -4.58
C MET A 164 -23.53 -6.73 -5.72
N ALA A 165 -24.28 -7.82 -5.53
CA ALA A 165 -24.51 -8.84 -6.55
C ALA A 165 -25.14 -8.25 -7.83
N ARG A 166 -25.91 -7.18 -7.70
CA ARG A 166 -26.57 -6.49 -8.83
C ARG A 166 -25.64 -5.56 -9.62
N TRP A 167 -24.43 -5.30 -9.12
CA TRP A 167 -23.51 -4.35 -9.75
C TRP A 167 -22.59 -5.05 -10.75
N HIS A 168 -22.14 -4.29 -11.74
CA HIS A 168 -21.08 -4.76 -12.66
C HIS A 168 -19.83 -5.16 -11.86
N PRO A 169 -19.15 -6.28 -12.20
CA PRO A 169 -17.96 -6.74 -11.44
C PRO A 169 -16.88 -5.67 -11.23
N LEU A 170 -16.64 -4.80 -12.20
CA LEU A 170 -15.69 -3.69 -12.02
C LEU A 170 -16.16 -2.74 -10.91
N ASN A 171 -17.46 -2.40 -10.88
CA ASN A 171 -17.98 -1.48 -9.84
C ASN A 171 -17.89 -2.11 -8.44
N ARG A 172 -18.12 -3.42 -8.32
CA ARG A 172 -17.89 -4.14 -7.05
C ARG A 172 -16.43 -4.02 -6.60
N SER A 173 -15.49 -4.22 -7.52
CA SER A 173 -14.05 -4.09 -7.23
C SER A 173 -13.67 -2.65 -6.82
N LEU A 174 -14.24 -1.65 -7.49
CA LEU A 174 -14.01 -0.23 -7.14
C LEU A 174 -14.56 0.10 -5.75
N TYR A 175 -15.74 -0.42 -5.42
CA TYR A 175 -16.35 -0.23 -4.10
C TYR A 175 -15.45 -0.81 -2.99
N LEU A 176 -14.91 -2.01 -3.20
CA LEU A 176 -13.95 -2.59 -2.25
C LEU A 176 -12.66 -1.75 -2.16
N GLY A 177 -12.27 -1.12 -3.25
CA GLY A 177 -11.17 -0.14 -3.23
C GLY A 177 -11.45 1.01 -2.28
N TYR A 178 -12.65 1.56 -2.35
CA TYR A 178 -13.09 2.63 -1.44
C TYR A 178 -13.26 2.16 0.00
N LYS A 179 -13.76 0.95 0.21
CA LYS A 179 -14.06 0.43 1.57
C LYS A 179 -12.81 -0.07 2.30
N VAL A 180 -11.83 -0.62 1.58
CA VAL A 180 -10.69 -1.33 2.19
C VAL A 180 -9.37 -0.63 1.89
N HIS A 181 -9.03 -0.52 0.60
CA HIS A 181 -7.71 -0.05 0.18
C HIS A 181 -7.49 1.43 0.51
N LEU A 182 -8.48 2.25 0.20
CA LEU A 182 -8.38 3.69 0.38
C LEU A 182 -8.26 4.06 1.87
N PRO A 183 -9.19 3.70 2.77
CA PRO A 183 -9.06 4.09 4.18
C PRO A 183 -7.94 3.34 4.91
N GLY A 184 -7.75 2.06 4.64
CA GLY A 184 -6.79 1.23 5.37
C GLY A 184 -5.32 1.51 5.03
N LEU A 185 -5.04 1.99 3.82
CA LEU A 185 -3.67 2.24 3.39
C LEU A 185 -3.45 3.69 2.94
N LEU A 186 -4.23 4.15 1.96
CA LEU A 186 -3.90 5.40 1.27
C LEU A 186 -4.18 6.62 2.15
N LEU A 187 -5.35 6.70 2.78
CA LEU A 187 -5.70 7.85 3.63
C LEU A 187 -5.02 7.79 5.00
N SER A 188 -4.85 6.60 5.57
CA SER A 188 -4.19 6.46 6.87
C SER A 188 -2.67 6.55 6.74
N GLN A 189 -2.03 5.48 6.27
CA GLN A 189 -0.57 5.33 6.30
C GLN A 189 0.17 6.20 5.28
N LYS A 190 -0.47 6.53 4.13
CA LYS A 190 0.15 7.32 3.07
C LYS A 190 -0.36 8.76 3.02
N GLY A 191 -1.37 9.09 3.80
CA GLY A 191 -2.02 10.40 3.79
C GLY A 191 -1.99 11.06 5.15
N ASP A 192 -3.12 11.09 5.81
CA ASP A 192 -3.38 11.96 6.96
C ASP A 192 -2.40 11.77 8.12
N ARG A 193 -2.14 10.54 8.56
CA ARG A 193 -1.30 10.31 9.75
C ARG A 193 0.11 10.86 9.56
N ILE A 194 0.74 10.55 8.43
CA ILE A 194 2.11 10.99 8.18
C ILE A 194 2.20 12.47 7.80
N ALA A 195 1.19 13.04 7.16
CA ALA A 195 1.16 14.47 6.88
C ALA A 195 0.91 15.27 8.16
N MET A 196 -0.05 14.81 8.99
CA MET A 196 -0.38 15.46 10.26
C MET A 196 0.77 15.40 11.28
N ALA A 197 1.65 14.39 11.18
CA ALA A 197 2.87 14.35 12.00
C ALA A 197 3.78 15.57 11.75
N ASN A 198 3.62 16.22 10.60
CA ASN A 198 4.32 17.47 10.26
C ASN A 198 3.36 18.68 10.21
N SER A 199 2.17 18.56 10.82
CA SER A 199 1.14 19.61 10.86
C SER A 199 0.74 20.09 9.45
N VAL A 200 0.59 19.14 8.51
CA VAL A 200 0.13 19.40 7.14
C VAL A 200 -1.18 18.66 6.92
N GLU A 201 -2.22 19.40 6.55
CA GLU A 201 -3.54 18.85 6.21
C GLU A 201 -3.54 18.39 4.75
N THR A 202 -3.97 17.17 4.48
CA THR A 202 -4.15 16.67 3.12
C THR A 202 -5.62 16.81 2.69
N ARG A 203 -5.85 17.30 1.50
CA ARG A 203 -7.20 17.41 0.91
C ARG A 203 -7.24 16.63 -0.40
N TYR A 204 -8.38 16.00 -0.65
CA TYR A 204 -8.54 14.98 -1.69
C TYR A 204 -9.68 15.35 -2.64
N PRO A 205 -9.43 16.19 -3.68
CA PRO A 205 -10.51 16.61 -4.59
C PRO A 205 -11.27 15.47 -5.29
N PHE A 206 -10.62 14.31 -5.48
CA PHE A 206 -11.29 13.14 -6.08
C PHE A 206 -12.18 12.38 -5.08
N LEU A 207 -12.14 12.75 -3.79
CA LEU A 207 -13.00 12.19 -2.75
C LEU A 207 -14.13 13.14 -2.36
N ASP A 208 -14.30 14.23 -3.08
CA ASP A 208 -15.46 15.10 -2.97
C ASP A 208 -16.73 14.30 -3.25
N GLU A 209 -17.79 14.54 -2.48
CA GLU A 209 -19.04 13.76 -2.56
C GLU A 209 -19.66 13.81 -3.96
N ASP A 210 -19.62 14.96 -4.63
CA ASP A 210 -20.14 15.12 -5.98
C ASP A 210 -19.31 14.32 -6.99
N VAL A 211 -17.98 14.30 -6.82
CA VAL A 211 -17.07 13.51 -7.68
C VAL A 211 -17.32 12.01 -7.48
N ILE A 212 -17.45 11.55 -6.23
CA ILE A 212 -17.76 10.15 -5.91
C ILE A 212 -19.13 9.76 -6.49
N SER A 213 -20.14 10.59 -6.26
CA SER A 213 -21.49 10.37 -6.77
C SER A 213 -21.48 10.26 -8.30
N PHE A 214 -20.87 11.20 -8.98
CA PHE A 214 -20.70 11.18 -10.43
C PHE A 214 -19.96 9.91 -10.90
N ALA A 215 -18.82 9.63 -10.30
CA ALA A 215 -18.00 8.46 -10.68
C ALA A 215 -18.77 7.15 -10.46
N SER A 216 -19.54 7.03 -9.37
CA SER A 216 -20.30 5.82 -9.07
C SER A 216 -21.37 5.51 -10.14
N GLN A 217 -21.95 6.53 -10.72
CA GLN A 217 -23.01 6.42 -11.74
C GLN A 217 -22.46 6.16 -13.15
N LEU A 218 -21.16 6.37 -13.36
CA LEU A 218 -20.56 6.15 -14.69
C LEU A 218 -20.57 4.67 -15.07
N SER A 219 -20.97 4.41 -16.32
CA SER A 219 -20.83 3.08 -16.90
C SER A 219 -19.36 2.65 -16.87
N PRO A 220 -19.06 1.39 -16.53
CA PRO A 220 -17.68 0.87 -16.48
C PRO A 220 -16.81 1.20 -17.70
N ARG A 221 -17.42 1.29 -18.89
CA ARG A 221 -16.72 1.64 -20.15
C ARG A 221 -16.10 3.04 -20.16
N TRP A 222 -16.56 3.95 -19.30
CA TRP A 222 -15.98 5.29 -19.16
C TRP A 222 -14.83 5.33 -18.17
N LYS A 223 -14.72 4.30 -17.34
CA LYS A 223 -13.63 4.12 -16.37
C LYS A 223 -12.49 3.31 -17.00
N LEU A 224 -12.82 2.12 -17.50
CA LEU A 224 -11.87 1.21 -18.13
C LEU A 224 -12.36 0.88 -19.55
N ARG A 225 -11.75 1.47 -20.56
CA ARG A 225 -12.21 1.34 -21.95
C ARG A 225 -11.52 0.15 -22.64
N ARG A 226 -12.05 -0.23 -23.83
CA ARG A 226 -11.46 -1.23 -24.73
C ARG A 226 -9.94 -1.01 -24.84
N ARG A 227 -9.17 -2.09 -24.98
CA ARG A 227 -7.70 -2.11 -24.95
C ARG A 227 -7.15 -1.72 -23.57
N MET A 228 -7.95 -1.92 -22.50
CA MET A 228 -7.53 -1.76 -21.10
C MET A 228 -6.97 -0.36 -20.76
N ARG A 229 -7.58 0.68 -21.34
CA ARG A 229 -7.25 2.08 -21.01
C ARG A 229 -7.93 2.47 -19.68
N ASP A 230 -7.11 2.62 -18.67
CA ASP A 230 -7.52 3.04 -17.33
C ASP A 230 -7.87 4.53 -17.27
N LYS A 231 -8.68 4.93 -16.28
CA LYS A 231 -9.07 6.33 -16.04
C LYS A 231 -9.54 7.02 -17.33
N TYR A 232 -10.25 6.30 -18.20
CA TYR A 232 -10.49 6.75 -19.57
C TYR A 232 -11.08 8.17 -19.62
N LEU A 233 -12.21 8.39 -18.92
CA LEU A 233 -12.87 9.70 -18.91
C LEU A 233 -11.96 10.78 -18.32
N LEU A 234 -11.29 10.47 -17.21
CA LEU A 234 -10.39 11.42 -16.54
C LEU A 234 -9.23 11.83 -17.48
N ARG A 235 -8.68 10.88 -18.23
CA ARG A 235 -7.62 11.18 -19.21
C ARG A 235 -8.12 12.07 -20.35
N GLN A 236 -9.40 11.88 -20.79
CA GLN A 236 -9.99 12.74 -21.82
C GLN A 236 -10.16 14.18 -21.28
N ALA A 237 -10.62 14.33 -20.06
CA ALA A 237 -10.75 15.63 -19.42
C ALA A 237 -9.36 16.29 -19.22
N ALA A 238 -8.41 15.54 -18.68
CA ALA A 238 -7.03 16.02 -18.46
C ALA A 238 -6.34 16.47 -19.76
N GLY A 239 -6.61 15.78 -20.86
CA GLY A 239 -6.03 16.13 -22.18
C GLY A 239 -6.49 17.48 -22.74
N ARG A 240 -7.49 18.10 -22.12
CA ARG A 240 -7.95 19.46 -22.48
C ARG A 240 -7.12 20.56 -21.80
N VAL A 241 -6.44 20.23 -20.70
CA VAL A 241 -5.73 21.19 -19.87
C VAL A 241 -4.25 20.84 -19.66
N LEU A 242 -3.86 19.62 -19.96
CA LEU A 242 -2.47 19.15 -19.77
C LEU A 242 -1.89 18.65 -21.11
N PRO A 243 -0.57 18.67 -21.27
CA PRO A 243 0.08 18.07 -22.44
C PRO A 243 -0.34 16.60 -22.60
N GLN A 244 -0.47 16.15 -23.84
CA GLN A 244 -0.96 14.80 -24.18
C GLN A 244 -0.09 13.70 -23.57
N ASN A 245 1.22 13.86 -23.55
CA ASN A 245 2.14 12.90 -22.94
C ASN A 245 1.96 12.79 -21.42
N VAL A 246 1.51 13.85 -20.73
CA VAL A 246 1.17 13.84 -19.30
C VAL A 246 -0.22 13.17 -19.12
N ALA A 247 -1.24 13.64 -19.84
CA ALA A 247 -2.61 13.14 -19.71
C ALA A 247 -2.74 11.65 -20.07
N GLN A 248 -1.94 11.17 -21.03
CA GLN A 248 -1.99 9.79 -21.52
C GLN A 248 -0.90 8.89 -20.92
N ARG A 249 -0.07 9.40 -20.00
CA ARG A 249 1.03 8.65 -19.40
C ARG A 249 0.53 7.36 -18.73
N PRO A 250 1.21 6.22 -18.97
CA PRO A 250 0.84 4.98 -18.29
C PRO A 250 0.90 5.12 -16.76
N LYS A 251 0.01 4.40 -16.07
CA LYS A 251 0.00 4.38 -14.60
C LYS A 251 1.25 3.67 -14.08
N HIS A 252 2.00 4.34 -13.26
CA HIS A 252 3.08 3.76 -12.45
C HIS A 252 2.71 3.95 -10.98
N MET A 253 2.83 2.88 -10.21
CA MET A 253 2.62 2.97 -8.77
C MET A 253 3.80 3.67 -8.12
N PHE A 254 3.53 4.47 -7.12
CA PHE A 254 4.57 5.08 -6.29
C PHE A 254 5.13 3.99 -5.38
N GLN A 255 6.39 3.64 -5.57
CA GLN A 255 7.07 2.56 -4.86
C GLN A 255 8.46 3.01 -4.42
N ALA A 256 8.93 2.48 -3.31
CA ALA A 256 10.28 2.67 -2.81
C ALA A 256 10.94 1.30 -2.57
N PRO A 257 12.28 1.21 -2.57
CA PRO A 257 12.97 -0.07 -2.47
C PRO A 257 12.87 -0.65 -1.06
N LEU A 258 12.04 -1.68 -0.88
CA LEU A 258 11.88 -2.39 0.39
C LEU A 258 13.07 -3.32 0.68
N ALA A 259 13.35 -4.23 -0.24
CA ALA A 259 14.38 -5.25 -0.03
C ALA A 259 15.79 -4.66 0.11
N ASP A 260 16.10 -3.68 -0.75
CA ASP A 260 17.42 -3.06 -0.74
C ASP A 260 17.64 -2.24 0.53
N SER A 261 16.59 -1.58 1.03
CA SER A 261 16.67 -0.75 2.23
C SER A 261 16.72 -1.57 3.53
N PHE A 262 16.02 -2.70 3.61
CA PHE A 262 15.82 -3.42 4.87
C PHE A 262 16.41 -4.81 4.93
N LEU A 263 16.67 -5.47 3.80
CA LEU A 263 17.08 -6.88 3.81
C LEU A 263 18.46 -7.12 3.23
N VAL A 264 18.82 -6.43 2.14
CA VAL A 264 20.12 -6.60 1.50
C VAL A 264 21.20 -5.81 2.28
N ASN A 265 20.94 -4.55 2.56
CA ASN A 265 21.83 -3.67 3.32
C ASN A 265 21.19 -3.31 4.67
N ALA A 266 20.75 -4.34 5.40
CA ALA A 266 19.98 -4.17 6.62
C ALA A 266 20.69 -3.26 7.64
N PRO A 267 20.07 -2.16 8.08
CA PRO A 267 20.64 -1.34 9.15
C PRO A 267 20.64 -2.09 10.49
N PRO A 268 21.46 -1.65 11.48
CA PRO A 268 21.59 -2.37 12.76
C PRO A 268 20.25 -2.69 13.42
N PHE A 269 19.34 -1.70 13.52
CA PHE A 269 18.05 -1.93 14.17
C PHE A 269 17.21 -3.01 13.49
N VAL A 270 17.30 -3.14 12.16
CA VAL A 270 16.55 -4.18 11.43
C VAL A 270 17.12 -5.55 11.77
N ARG A 271 18.47 -5.70 11.78
CA ARG A 271 19.11 -6.97 12.15
C ARG A 271 18.72 -7.37 13.57
N GLU A 272 18.65 -6.41 14.49
CA GLU A 272 18.21 -6.63 15.88
C GLU A 272 16.72 -7.07 15.94
N LEU A 273 15.84 -6.39 15.21
CA LEU A 273 14.39 -6.71 15.17
C LEU A 273 14.12 -8.13 14.66
N ILE A 274 14.91 -8.60 13.69
CA ILE A 274 14.76 -9.95 13.12
C ILE A 274 15.74 -10.96 13.71
N SER A 275 16.43 -10.61 14.80
CA SER A 275 17.30 -11.57 15.49
C SER A 275 16.47 -12.69 16.15
N GLU A 276 17.10 -13.83 16.37
CA GLU A 276 16.48 -14.97 17.05
C GLU A 276 15.89 -14.56 18.39
N GLU A 277 16.65 -13.76 19.17
CA GLU A 277 16.21 -13.27 20.47
C GLU A 277 14.93 -12.43 20.38
N SER A 278 14.90 -11.42 19.49
CA SER A 278 13.76 -10.52 19.32
C SER A 278 12.52 -11.25 18.78
N LEU A 279 12.69 -12.18 17.84
CA LEU A 279 11.60 -12.98 17.29
C LEU A 279 11.00 -13.92 18.36
N LYS A 280 11.85 -14.57 19.17
CA LYS A 280 11.39 -15.44 20.28
C LYS A 280 10.65 -14.63 21.35
N ARG A 281 11.11 -13.42 21.63
CA ARG A 281 10.53 -12.55 22.65
C ARG A 281 9.09 -12.15 22.32
N THR A 282 8.79 -11.88 21.03
CA THR A 282 7.43 -11.52 20.60
C THR A 282 6.55 -12.73 20.33
N GLY A 283 7.12 -13.83 19.88
CA GLY A 283 6.40 -15.08 19.60
C GLY A 283 5.53 -15.07 18.36
N TYR A 284 5.45 -13.97 17.63
CA TYR A 284 4.58 -13.85 16.45
C TYR A 284 5.04 -14.72 15.27
N PHE A 285 6.35 -14.88 15.14
CA PHE A 285 6.96 -15.39 13.89
C PHE A 285 7.79 -16.66 14.12
N ASP A 286 7.83 -17.50 13.10
CA ASP A 286 8.66 -18.69 13.01
C ASP A 286 10.11 -18.25 12.77
N VAL A 287 10.96 -18.43 13.76
CA VAL A 287 12.37 -17.96 13.76
C VAL A 287 13.13 -18.58 12.61
N ASP A 288 13.03 -19.89 12.43
CA ASP A 288 13.81 -20.64 11.42
C ASP A 288 13.42 -20.19 10.01
N GLN A 289 12.11 -20.01 9.77
CA GLN A 289 11.61 -19.57 8.47
C GLN A 289 12.06 -18.14 8.16
N VAL A 290 12.03 -17.23 9.15
CA VAL A 290 12.49 -15.84 8.96
C VAL A 290 13.98 -15.84 8.63
N GLN A 291 14.80 -16.54 9.41
CA GLN A 291 16.28 -16.58 9.23
C GLN A 291 16.65 -17.18 7.86
N GLN A 292 16.00 -18.29 7.48
CA GLN A 292 16.25 -18.96 6.20
C GLN A 292 15.96 -18.02 5.01
N ASP A 293 14.82 -17.37 5.02
CA ASP A 293 14.41 -16.51 3.90
C ASP A 293 15.18 -15.18 3.89
N CYS A 294 15.61 -14.66 5.05
CA CYS A 294 16.52 -13.51 5.12
C CYS A 294 17.86 -13.84 4.44
N ALA A 295 18.43 -15.01 4.78
CA ALA A 295 19.67 -15.46 4.14
C ALA A 295 19.51 -15.63 2.62
N PHE A 296 18.36 -16.15 2.18
CA PHE A 296 18.05 -16.30 0.75
C PHE A 296 18.00 -14.93 0.05
N VAL A 297 17.27 -13.96 0.62
CA VAL A 297 17.13 -12.61 0.02
C VAL A 297 18.48 -11.90 0.01
N ALA A 298 19.26 -12.02 1.07
CA ALA A 298 20.60 -11.42 1.14
C ALA A 298 21.53 -11.97 0.04
N ALA A 299 21.46 -13.29 -0.23
CA ALA A 299 22.31 -13.95 -1.22
C ALA A 299 21.85 -13.72 -2.67
N GLN A 300 20.54 -13.72 -2.93
CA GLN A 300 19.97 -13.71 -4.29
C GLN A 300 19.43 -12.34 -4.71
N GLY A 301 19.21 -11.46 -3.77
CA GLY A 301 18.54 -10.16 -4.00
C GLY A 301 17.05 -10.30 -4.30
N SER A 302 16.40 -9.18 -4.51
CA SER A 302 14.95 -9.09 -4.82
C SER A 302 14.64 -9.11 -6.33
N SER A 303 15.66 -9.32 -7.18
CA SER A 303 15.48 -9.28 -8.63
C SER A 303 14.63 -10.43 -9.17
N ARG A 304 14.66 -11.59 -8.52
CA ARG A 304 13.84 -12.75 -8.90
C ARG A 304 12.46 -12.68 -8.24
N SER A 305 11.46 -13.27 -8.89
CA SER A 305 10.08 -13.27 -8.40
C SER A 305 9.92 -13.86 -6.99
N LEU A 306 10.70 -14.91 -6.68
CA LEU A 306 10.69 -15.56 -5.37
C LEU A 306 11.31 -14.64 -4.30
N GLY A 307 12.43 -14.00 -4.60
CA GLY A 307 13.05 -13.01 -3.70
C GLY A 307 12.12 -11.86 -3.39
N ARG A 308 11.39 -11.39 -4.40
CA ARG A 308 10.39 -10.32 -4.23
C ARG A 308 9.23 -10.75 -3.33
N PHE A 309 8.78 -11.99 -3.49
CA PHE A 309 7.72 -12.57 -2.65
C PHE A 309 8.17 -12.67 -1.19
N TYR A 310 9.37 -13.16 -0.94
CA TYR A 310 9.92 -13.27 0.43
C TYR A 310 10.15 -11.88 1.03
N SER A 311 10.69 -10.94 0.26
CA SER A 311 10.94 -9.57 0.73
C SER A 311 9.65 -8.89 1.21
N LEU A 312 8.52 -9.15 0.54
CA LEU A 312 7.23 -8.58 0.93
C LEU A 312 6.82 -9.07 2.33
N GLY A 313 6.89 -10.37 2.57
CA GLY A 313 6.54 -10.94 3.88
C GLY A 313 7.53 -10.56 4.98
N LEU A 314 8.85 -10.60 4.67
CA LEU A 314 9.90 -10.18 5.62
C LEU A 314 9.77 -8.69 5.97
N GLY A 315 9.37 -7.85 5.01
CA GLY A 315 9.06 -6.45 5.30
C GLY A 315 7.93 -6.31 6.32
N GLY A 316 6.94 -7.21 6.22
CA GLY A 316 5.87 -7.31 7.22
C GLY A 316 6.39 -7.72 8.60
N VAL A 317 7.34 -8.65 8.65
CA VAL A 317 7.99 -9.06 9.92
C VAL A 317 8.70 -7.85 10.55
N VAL A 318 9.55 -7.16 9.78
CA VAL A 318 10.29 -5.97 10.26
C VAL A 318 9.31 -4.90 10.76
N ALA A 319 8.27 -4.61 9.97
CA ALA A 319 7.30 -3.56 10.31
C ALA A 319 6.53 -3.90 11.61
N THR A 320 6.14 -5.17 11.79
CA THR A 320 5.44 -5.63 12.99
C THR A 320 6.35 -5.58 14.23
N GLN A 321 7.58 -6.07 14.10
CA GLN A 321 8.56 -6.05 15.20
C GLN A 321 8.88 -4.61 15.61
N LEU A 322 9.05 -3.70 14.65
CA LEU A 322 9.30 -2.29 14.95
C LEU A 322 8.09 -1.65 15.64
N TRP A 323 6.88 -1.94 15.16
CA TRP A 323 5.65 -1.43 15.77
C TRP A 323 5.51 -1.97 17.21
N HIS A 324 5.78 -3.26 17.44
CA HIS A 324 5.81 -3.84 18.79
C HIS A 324 6.82 -3.12 19.68
N HIS A 325 8.05 -2.92 19.17
CA HIS A 325 9.12 -2.22 19.90
C HIS A 325 8.68 -0.82 20.34
N VAL A 326 7.96 -0.10 19.47
CA VAL A 326 7.53 1.28 19.73
C VAL A 326 6.34 1.34 20.69
N TYR A 327 5.39 0.42 20.60
CA TYR A 327 4.08 0.56 21.24
C TYR A 327 3.75 -0.50 22.31
N LEU A 328 4.32 -1.69 22.25
CA LEU A 328 3.94 -2.80 23.13
C LEU A 328 5.05 -3.22 24.12
N GLY A 329 6.20 -2.62 24.01
CA GLY A 329 7.31 -2.88 24.92
C GLY A 329 8.64 -2.89 24.17
N GLY A 330 9.53 -2.01 24.53
CA GLY A 330 10.84 -1.84 23.91
C GLY A 330 11.80 -3.03 24.08
N GLY A 331 13.03 -2.82 23.68
CA GLY A 331 14.11 -3.80 23.86
C GLY A 331 14.27 -4.82 22.74
N LEU A 332 13.55 -4.66 21.62
CA LEU A 332 13.76 -5.51 20.43
C LEU A 332 14.92 -5.00 19.57
N CYS A 333 15.28 -3.72 19.72
CA CYS A 333 16.41 -3.11 19.02
C CYS A 333 16.89 -1.86 19.76
N GLY A 334 18.03 -1.29 19.35
CA GLY A 334 18.63 -0.12 19.96
C GLY A 334 17.96 1.23 19.64
N LEU A 335 16.84 1.24 18.93
CA LEU A 335 16.12 2.50 18.67
C LEU A 335 15.44 3.00 19.95
N PRO A 336 15.43 4.33 20.22
CA PRO A 336 14.82 4.87 21.43
C PRO A 336 13.29 4.74 21.40
N VAL A 337 12.72 4.22 22.47
CA VAL A 337 11.26 4.07 22.63
C VAL A 337 10.62 5.42 22.98
N ASP A 338 11.29 6.24 23.78
CA ASP A 338 10.75 7.47 24.38
C ASP A 338 11.07 8.77 23.64
N ALA A 339 11.71 8.68 22.47
CA ALA A 339 11.97 9.88 21.70
C ALA A 339 10.65 10.41 21.12
N GLN A 340 10.07 11.40 21.76
CA GLN A 340 9.06 12.22 21.11
C GLN A 340 9.63 12.69 19.76
N PRO A 341 8.82 12.75 18.71
CA PRO A 341 9.28 13.40 17.49
C PRO A 341 9.77 14.80 17.88
N ALA A 342 10.98 15.14 17.44
CA ALA A 342 11.47 16.50 17.64
C ALA A 342 10.39 17.44 17.12
N ALA A 343 9.94 18.34 17.99
CA ALA A 343 9.01 19.38 17.58
C ALA A 343 9.60 20.01 16.32
N PRO A 344 8.82 20.21 15.25
CA PRO A 344 9.34 20.91 14.11
C PRO A 344 9.91 22.24 14.60
N GLU A 345 11.17 22.51 14.27
CA GLU A 345 11.76 23.84 14.54
C GLU A 345 10.78 24.88 14.00
N GLU A 346 10.20 25.66 14.90
CA GLU A 346 9.30 26.74 14.50
C GLU A 346 10.11 27.70 13.65
N ALA A 347 9.88 27.65 12.35
CA ALA A 347 10.32 28.76 11.51
C ALA A 347 9.64 30.03 12.05
N PRO A 348 10.39 31.09 12.30
CA PRO A 348 9.77 32.30 12.85
C PRO A 348 8.62 32.73 11.94
N PHE A 349 7.47 32.93 12.55
CA PHE A 349 6.30 33.50 11.89
C PHE A 349 6.67 34.95 11.54
N GLU A 350 7.21 35.20 10.37
CA GLU A 350 7.24 36.55 9.84
C GLU A 350 5.82 36.86 9.35
N ASP A 351 5.22 37.86 9.95
CA ASP A 351 3.87 38.31 9.64
C ASP A 351 3.75 38.66 8.14
N ALA A 352 3.25 37.71 7.37
CA ALA A 352 2.85 37.97 5.98
C ALA A 352 1.43 38.57 5.96
N VAL A 353 1.24 39.65 6.74
CA VAL A 353 0.01 40.45 6.67
C VAL A 353 0.41 41.88 6.41
N SER A 354 0.85 42.14 5.20
CA SER A 354 0.83 43.50 4.61
C SER A 354 1.22 43.45 3.13
N ALA A 355 0.25 43.16 2.28
CA ALA A 355 0.20 43.64 0.90
C ALA A 355 -1.19 43.30 0.32
#